data_aaee2defe580f2a4ee51588741c76ce9
#
_entry.id   aaee2defe580f2a4ee51588741c76ce9
#
_cell.length_a   1.000
_cell.length_b   1.000
_cell.length_c   1.000
_cell.angle_alpha   90.00
_cell.angle_beta   90.00
_cell.angle_gamma   90.00
#
_symmetry.space_group_name_H-M   'P 1'
#
loop_
_entity.id
_entity.type
_entity.pdbx_description
1 polymer ?
#
loop_
_entity_poly.entity_id
_entity_poly.type
_entity_poly.pdbx_seq_one_letter_code
_entity_poly.pdbx_strand_id
1 'polypeptide(L)'
;MEWVMLLGIGLLAAAIGALVGLGGGIIIVPALLFLGGTALLDPVSPQVAVGTSSIILIVTGLSSTLAYMKQKKVDYKLGLILFIGSAPGSILGAWANKGLNIDQFSLYFGLFMVFMSFVLMLKKRAKPLFGSRGMTRTFTDNEGMHTYSIEPITGTIASFIIGFFGGLFGIGGGSLMVPAMIMLFAVPPHVAVATSMLLIFLSACVSSATHVTLGNVDWIYAAVLVPGAWFGAKLGAWLNARIASKTVVLLLRLVLILVGVRLIWQGIH
;
A
#
# COMPACT_ATOMS: atom_id res chain seq x y z
N MET A 1 11.14 1.48 26.46
CA MET A 1 10.95 2.67 25.58
C MET A 1 10.70 2.27 24.13
N GLU A 2 11.34 1.23 23.66
CA GLU A 2 11.27 0.67 22.29
C GLU A 2 9.84 0.28 21.88
N TRP A 3 9.13 -0.43 22.75
CA TRP A 3 7.75 -0.89 22.48
C TRP A 3 6.75 0.24 22.28
N VAL A 4 6.88 1.33 23.06
CA VAL A 4 6.01 2.51 22.91
C VAL A 4 6.29 3.21 21.57
N MET A 5 7.56 3.27 21.18
CA MET A 5 7.97 3.83 19.88
C MET A 5 7.44 3.00 18.72
N LEU A 6 7.57 1.66 18.78
CA LEU A 6 7.02 0.77 17.75
C LEU A 6 5.49 0.90 17.65
N LEU A 7 4.78 0.94 18.78
CA LEU A 7 3.34 1.17 18.79
C LEU A 7 2.98 2.51 18.14
N GLY A 8 3.73 3.57 18.43
CA GLY A 8 3.57 4.89 17.80
C GLY A 8 3.84 4.86 16.30
N ILE A 9 4.87 4.14 15.84
CA ILE A 9 5.16 3.93 14.42
C ILE A 9 4.01 3.18 13.74
N GLY A 10 3.50 2.11 14.35
CA GLY A 10 2.36 1.37 13.85
C GLY A 10 1.13 2.27 13.67
N LEU A 11 0.85 3.11 14.67
CA LEU A 11 -0.26 4.05 14.63
C LEU A 11 -0.10 5.10 13.53
N LEU A 12 1.03 5.79 13.46
CA LEU A 12 1.29 6.85 12.48
C LEU A 12 1.37 6.30 11.06
N ALA A 13 2.08 5.19 10.86
CA ALA A 13 2.22 4.57 9.56
C ALA A 13 0.87 4.08 9.01
N ALA A 14 0.06 3.43 9.86
CA ALA A 14 -1.26 2.98 9.46
C ALA A 14 -2.25 4.14 9.25
N ALA A 15 -2.16 5.22 10.06
CA ALA A 15 -2.99 6.41 9.87
C ALA A 15 -2.70 7.09 8.53
N ILE A 16 -1.42 7.35 8.23
CA ILE A 16 -1.01 7.94 6.95
C ILE A 16 -1.32 6.96 5.80
N GLY A 17 -1.01 5.67 5.98
CA GLY A 17 -1.27 4.64 4.99
C GLY A 17 -2.74 4.49 4.64
N ALA A 18 -3.63 4.46 5.62
CA ALA A 18 -5.07 4.41 5.40
C ALA A 18 -5.63 5.70 4.80
N LEU A 19 -5.10 6.87 5.21
CA LEU A 19 -5.50 8.17 4.68
C LEU A 19 -5.28 8.28 3.17
N VAL A 20 -4.13 7.78 2.68
CA VAL A 20 -3.74 7.89 1.26
C VAL A 20 -3.94 6.60 0.46
N GLY A 21 -4.33 5.50 1.10
CA GLY A 21 -4.58 4.21 0.44
C GLY A 21 -3.32 3.37 0.19
N LEU A 22 -2.27 3.57 0.99
CA LEU A 22 -0.99 2.86 0.87
C LEU A 22 -0.79 1.74 1.91
N GLY A 23 -1.69 1.59 2.86
CA GLY A 23 -1.63 0.55 3.87
C GLY A 23 -0.59 0.73 4.99
N GLY A 24 0.37 1.64 4.84
CA GLY A 24 1.40 1.94 5.85
C GLY A 24 2.72 1.19 5.69
N GLY A 25 2.81 0.14 4.88
CA GLY A 25 4.04 -0.63 4.64
C GLY A 25 5.21 0.24 4.13
N ILE A 26 4.89 1.25 3.34
CA ILE A 26 5.83 2.27 2.85
C ILE A 26 6.58 2.99 3.99
N ILE A 27 5.99 3.08 5.16
CA ILE A 27 6.61 3.72 6.34
C ILE A 27 7.17 2.65 7.28
N ILE A 28 6.47 1.54 7.46
CA ILE A 28 6.85 0.47 8.39
C ILE A 28 8.15 -0.19 7.97
N VAL A 29 8.30 -0.57 6.68
CA VAL A 29 9.50 -1.27 6.19
C VAL A 29 10.75 -0.39 6.37
N PRO A 30 10.81 0.87 5.89
CA PRO A 30 11.96 1.72 6.14
C PRO A 30 12.19 2.01 7.63
N ALA A 31 11.13 2.14 8.42
CA ALA A 31 11.26 2.38 9.86
C ALA A 31 11.93 1.19 10.56
N LEU A 32 11.53 -0.05 10.25
CA LEU A 32 12.16 -1.26 10.80
C LEU A 32 13.61 -1.39 10.36
N LEU A 33 13.93 -1.14 9.08
CA LEU A 33 15.30 -1.19 8.58
C LEU A 33 16.19 -0.13 9.23
N PHE A 34 15.67 1.09 9.40
CA PHE A 34 16.42 2.17 10.03
C PHE A 34 16.65 1.96 11.51
N LEU A 35 15.65 1.49 12.24
CA LEU A 35 15.75 1.24 13.68
C LEU A 35 16.58 0.00 13.99
N GLY A 36 16.52 -1.04 13.14
CA GLY A 36 17.34 -2.24 13.23
C GLY A 36 18.85 -2.00 13.00
N GLY A 37 19.25 -0.81 12.57
CA GLY A 37 20.66 -0.39 12.52
C GLY A 37 21.10 0.48 13.70
N THR A 38 20.21 0.71 14.67
CA THR A 38 20.46 1.54 15.84
C THR A 38 20.53 0.70 17.12
N ALA A 39 20.98 1.29 18.23
CA ALA A 39 20.99 0.63 19.54
C ALA A 39 19.57 0.32 20.11
N LEU A 40 18.52 0.64 19.35
CA LEU A 40 17.12 0.50 19.79
C LEU A 40 16.50 -0.84 19.39
N LEU A 41 16.91 -1.43 18.28
CA LEU A 41 16.37 -2.72 17.79
C LEU A 41 17.52 -3.59 17.26
N ASP A 42 17.37 -4.90 17.38
CA ASP A 42 18.26 -5.84 16.71
C ASP A 42 18.27 -5.63 15.20
N PRO A 43 19.41 -5.90 14.51
CA PRO A 43 19.48 -5.76 13.06
C PRO A 43 18.40 -6.55 12.34
N VAL A 44 17.59 -5.86 11.54
CA VAL A 44 16.48 -6.44 10.80
C VAL A 44 16.85 -6.57 9.33
N SER A 45 16.79 -7.79 8.78
CA SER A 45 16.97 -7.99 7.34
C SER A 45 15.78 -7.44 6.53
N PRO A 46 15.98 -7.06 5.25
CA PRO A 46 14.89 -6.63 4.39
C PRO A 46 13.74 -7.63 4.32
N GLN A 47 14.06 -8.93 4.31
CA GLN A 47 13.09 -10.02 4.27
C GLN A 47 12.19 -10.03 5.50
N VAL A 48 12.77 -9.86 6.68
CA VAL A 48 12.04 -9.80 7.96
C VAL A 48 11.22 -8.52 8.07
N ALA A 49 11.78 -7.38 7.64
CA ALA A 49 11.05 -6.11 7.62
C ALA A 49 9.80 -6.18 6.70
N VAL A 50 9.96 -6.77 5.51
CA VAL A 50 8.87 -6.96 4.53
C VAL A 50 7.83 -7.95 5.04
N GLY A 51 8.26 -9.09 5.56
CA GLY A 51 7.37 -10.12 6.10
C GLY A 51 6.56 -9.62 7.29
N THR A 52 7.22 -8.97 8.25
CA THR A 52 6.58 -8.35 9.41
C THR A 52 5.60 -7.26 8.99
N SER A 53 5.99 -6.37 8.08
CA SER A 53 5.11 -5.36 7.52
C SER A 53 3.87 -5.97 6.87
N SER A 54 4.00 -7.09 6.16
CA SER A 54 2.87 -7.75 5.50
C SER A 54 1.78 -8.20 6.50
N ILE A 55 2.17 -8.68 7.70
CA ILE A 55 1.22 -8.99 8.79
C ILE A 55 0.47 -7.73 9.24
N ILE A 56 1.20 -6.63 9.43
CA ILE A 56 0.60 -5.36 9.86
C ILE A 56 -0.35 -4.81 8.80
N LEU A 57 -0.04 -5.03 7.53
CA LEU A 57 -0.91 -4.65 6.41
C LEU A 57 -2.23 -5.40 6.38
N ILE A 58 -2.30 -6.66 6.85
CA ILE A 58 -3.57 -7.35 7.03
C ILE A 58 -4.46 -6.56 7.99
N VAL A 59 -3.90 -6.17 9.14
CA VAL A 59 -4.64 -5.47 10.19
C VAL A 59 -5.03 -4.06 9.75
N THR A 60 -4.10 -3.34 9.14
CA THR A 60 -4.34 -1.98 8.61
C THR A 60 -5.38 -2.01 7.49
N GLY A 61 -5.24 -2.94 6.54
CA GLY A 61 -6.17 -3.13 5.43
C GLY A 61 -7.57 -3.50 5.90
N LEU A 62 -7.69 -4.45 6.83
CA LEU A 62 -8.97 -4.86 7.40
C LEU A 62 -9.64 -3.71 8.16
N SER A 63 -8.91 -3.07 9.09
CA SER A 63 -9.44 -2.00 9.93
C SER A 63 -9.93 -0.82 9.11
N SER A 64 -9.14 -0.36 8.12
CA SER A 64 -9.52 0.73 7.23
C SER A 64 -10.63 0.34 6.25
N THR A 65 -10.61 -0.89 5.70
CA THR A 65 -11.69 -1.38 4.85
C THR A 65 -13.01 -1.37 5.59
N LEU A 66 -13.08 -1.86 6.82
CA LEU A 66 -14.29 -1.81 7.65
C LEU A 66 -14.77 -0.37 7.90
N ALA A 67 -13.85 0.57 8.08
CA ALA A 67 -14.19 1.98 8.23
C ALA A 67 -14.74 2.58 6.92
N TYR A 68 -14.12 2.29 5.78
CA TYR A 68 -14.58 2.75 4.46
C TYR A 68 -15.88 2.09 3.99
N MET A 69 -16.13 0.83 4.39
CA MET A 69 -17.40 0.15 4.16
C MET A 69 -18.58 0.89 4.80
N LYS A 70 -18.40 1.36 6.04
CA LYS A 70 -19.41 2.20 6.72
C LYS A 70 -19.69 3.50 5.98
N GLN A 71 -18.69 4.02 5.25
CA GLN A 71 -18.82 5.21 4.41
C GLN A 71 -19.38 4.91 3.00
N LYS A 72 -19.63 3.64 2.67
CA LYS A 72 -20.09 3.15 1.34
C LYS A 72 -19.14 3.55 0.20
N LYS A 73 -17.83 3.67 0.45
CA LYS A 73 -16.84 4.10 -0.55
C LYS A 73 -16.05 2.94 -1.19
N VAL A 74 -16.27 1.69 -0.76
CA VAL A 74 -15.54 0.52 -1.27
C VAL A 74 -16.24 -0.10 -2.47
N ASP A 75 -15.59 -0.13 -3.64
CA ASP A 75 -16.07 -0.92 -4.79
C ASP A 75 -15.49 -2.34 -4.72
N TYR A 76 -16.29 -3.26 -4.17
CA TYR A 76 -15.90 -4.67 -4.00
C TYR A 76 -15.61 -5.38 -5.31
N LYS A 77 -16.39 -5.10 -6.36
CA LYS A 77 -16.23 -5.80 -7.65
C LYS A 77 -14.92 -5.37 -8.31
N LEU A 78 -14.61 -4.06 -8.27
CA LEU A 78 -13.32 -3.55 -8.74
C LEU A 78 -12.19 -4.17 -7.93
N GLY A 79 -12.27 -4.17 -6.61
CA GLY A 79 -11.27 -4.75 -5.72
C GLY A 79 -11.01 -6.23 -6.02
N LEU A 80 -12.05 -7.03 -6.23
CA LEU A 80 -11.92 -8.45 -6.56
C LEU A 80 -11.32 -8.70 -7.95
N ILE A 81 -11.70 -7.93 -8.97
CA ILE A 81 -11.10 -8.03 -10.31
C ILE A 81 -9.59 -7.76 -10.24
N LEU A 82 -9.20 -6.71 -9.54
CA LEU A 82 -7.80 -6.36 -9.38
C LEU A 82 -7.03 -7.36 -8.49
N PHE A 83 -7.71 -8.01 -7.55
CA PHE A 83 -7.11 -9.03 -6.71
C PHE A 83 -6.66 -10.27 -7.51
N ILE A 84 -7.36 -10.62 -8.58
CA ILE A 84 -6.98 -11.76 -9.45
C ILE A 84 -5.55 -11.61 -10.00
N GLY A 85 -5.15 -10.40 -10.37
CA GLY A 85 -3.76 -10.13 -10.79
C GLY A 85 -2.82 -9.91 -9.61
N SER A 86 -3.26 -9.16 -8.60
CA SER A 86 -2.42 -8.76 -7.47
C SER A 86 -1.99 -9.95 -6.60
N ALA A 87 -2.82 -10.97 -6.42
CA ALA A 87 -2.50 -12.12 -5.60
C ALA A 87 -1.27 -12.91 -6.14
N PRO A 88 -1.26 -13.41 -7.38
CA PRO A 88 -0.08 -14.10 -7.92
C PRO A 88 1.13 -13.17 -8.03
N GLY A 89 0.93 -11.90 -8.35
CA GLY A 89 2.01 -10.91 -8.33
C GLY A 89 2.67 -10.82 -6.95
N SER A 90 1.87 -10.71 -5.88
CA SER A 90 2.37 -10.60 -4.51
C SER A 90 3.17 -11.84 -4.06
N ILE A 91 2.77 -13.04 -4.48
CA ILE A 91 3.51 -14.28 -4.20
C ILE A 91 4.89 -14.22 -4.87
N LEU A 92 4.92 -13.92 -6.17
CA LEU A 92 6.16 -13.84 -6.93
C LEU A 92 7.09 -12.73 -6.39
N GLY A 93 6.53 -11.59 -6.01
CA GLY A 93 7.27 -10.50 -5.39
C GLY A 93 7.89 -10.89 -4.06
N ALA A 94 7.14 -11.56 -3.18
CA ALA A 94 7.64 -12.06 -1.91
C ALA A 94 8.76 -13.10 -2.10
N TRP A 95 8.68 -13.92 -3.12
CA TRP A 95 9.73 -14.86 -3.50
C TRP A 95 10.98 -14.14 -4.01
N ALA A 96 10.82 -13.15 -4.88
CA ALA A 96 11.93 -12.37 -5.45
C ALA A 96 12.69 -11.57 -4.37
N ASN A 97 12.03 -11.20 -3.27
CA ASN A 97 12.63 -10.50 -2.13
C ASN A 97 13.79 -11.30 -1.50
N LYS A 98 13.78 -12.63 -1.57
CA LYS A 98 14.83 -13.49 -1.01
C LYS A 98 16.23 -13.19 -1.56
N GLY A 99 16.32 -12.77 -2.81
CA GLY A 99 17.59 -12.53 -3.51
C GLY A 99 18.20 -11.16 -3.28
N LEU A 100 17.53 -10.26 -2.56
CA LEU A 100 17.98 -8.90 -2.36
C LEU A 100 18.75 -8.73 -1.04
N ASN A 101 19.92 -8.10 -1.12
CA ASN A 101 20.61 -7.58 0.07
C ASN A 101 20.03 -6.21 0.47
N ILE A 102 20.45 -5.67 1.62
CA ILE A 102 19.88 -4.44 2.20
C ILE A 102 20.09 -3.22 1.28
N ASP A 103 21.25 -3.11 0.64
CA ASP A 103 21.58 -1.96 -0.20
C ASP A 103 20.80 -1.99 -1.50
N GLN A 104 20.74 -3.16 -2.16
CA GLN A 104 19.91 -3.37 -3.36
C GLN A 104 18.44 -3.14 -3.08
N PHE A 105 17.94 -3.67 -1.96
CA PHE A 105 16.56 -3.48 -1.56
C PHE A 105 16.25 -2.00 -1.36
N SER A 106 17.06 -1.28 -0.59
CA SER A 106 16.88 0.14 -0.29
C SER A 106 16.95 0.98 -1.55
N LEU A 107 17.91 0.72 -2.43
CA LEU A 107 18.06 1.42 -3.71
C LEU A 107 16.84 1.21 -4.62
N TYR A 108 16.47 -0.04 -4.87
CA TYR A 108 15.35 -0.35 -5.77
C TYR A 108 14.01 0.13 -5.21
N PHE A 109 13.80 -0.02 -3.91
CA PHE A 109 12.60 0.47 -3.27
C PHE A 109 12.51 1.99 -3.31
N GLY A 110 13.61 2.69 -3.03
CA GLY A 110 13.67 4.15 -3.11
C GLY A 110 13.42 4.67 -4.52
N LEU A 111 14.09 4.11 -5.53
CA LEU A 111 13.87 4.46 -6.95
C LEU A 111 12.42 4.23 -7.36
N PHE A 112 11.83 3.12 -6.95
CA PHE A 112 10.44 2.79 -7.23
C PHE A 112 9.48 3.82 -6.60
N MET A 113 9.71 4.25 -5.37
CA MET A 113 8.89 5.26 -4.69
C MET A 113 8.97 6.63 -5.38
N VAL A 114 10.17 7.07 -5.75
CA VAL A 114 10.37 8.33 -6.49
C VAL A 114 9.70 8.26 -7.86
N PHE A 115 9.85 7.15 -8.57
CA PHE A 115 9.17 6.92 -9.85
C PHE A 115 7.64 7.02 -9.71
N MET A 116 7.07 6.38 -8.69
CA MET A 116 5.62 6.43 -8.45
C MET A 116 5.14 7.84 -8.07
N SER A 117 5.94 8.59 -7.32
CA SER A 117 5.64 10.00 -7.05
C SER A 117 5.62 10.82 -8.34
N PHE A 118 6.57 10.58 -9.24
CA PHE A 118 6.62 11.25 -10.55
C PHE A 118 5.40 10.87 -11.42
N VAL A 119 5.01 9.61 -11.43
CA VAL A 119 3.78 9.14 -12.12
C VAL A 119 2.55 9.91 -11.63
N LEU A 120 2.44 10.17 -10.32
CA LEU A 120 1.36 10.98 -9.75
C LEU A 120 1.42 12.48 -10.14
N MET A 121 2.58 12.98 -10.61
CA MET A 121 2.69 14.35 -11.15
C MET A 121 2.12 14.48 -12.56
N LEU A 122 2.10 13.41 -13.32
CA LEU A 122 1.57 13.40 -14.66
C LEU A 122 0.05 13.58 -14.61
N LYS A 123 -0.37 14.85 -14.50
CA LYS A 123 -1.77 15.26 -14.61
C LYS A 123 -2.29 14.96 -16.03
N LYS A 124 -2.65 13.74 -16.34
CA LYS A 124 -3.58 13.54 -17.44
C LYS A 124 -5.00 13.74 -16.92
N ARG A 125 -5.72 14.69 -17.54
CA ARG A 125 -7.18 14.80 -17.40
C ARG A 125 -7.75 13.37 -17.53
N ALA A 126 -8.62 12.99 -16.62
CA ALA A 126 -9.25 11.68 -16.52
C ALA A 126 -10.13 11.38 -17.77
N LYS A 127 -9.48 11.19 -18.91
CA LYS A 127 -10.06 10.40 -19.99
C LYS A 127 -9.45 9.00 -19.81
N PRO A 128 -10.24 7.94 -19.71
CA PRO A 128 -9.70 6.59 -19.64
C PRO A 128 -8.74 6.40 -20.80
N LEU A 129 -7.51 5.94 -20.50
CA LEU A 129 -6.47 5.69 -21.52
C LEU A 129 -6.95 4.67 -22.56
N PHE A 130 -7.85 3.80 -22.18
CA PHE A 130 -8.49 2.80 -23.01
C PHE A 130 -9.95 3.19 -23.19
N GLY A 131 -10.28 3.87 -24.34
CA GLY A 131 -11.63 4.27 -24.68
C GLY A 131 -12.57 3.06 -24.80
N SER A 132 -13.86 3.30 -24.60
CA SER A 132 -15.09 2.54 -24.88
C SER A 132 -15.12 0.99 -24.96
N ARG A 133 -14.03 0.27 -24.82
CA ARG A 133 -13.98 -1.20 -24.84
C ARG A 133 -14.09 -1.85 -23.45
N GLY A 134 -14.08 -1.06 -22.39
CA GLY A 134 -14.15 -1.57 -21.02
C GLY A 134 -15.59 -1.73 -20.50
N MET A 135 -15.74 -2.52 -19.44
CA MET A 135 -16.98 -2.64 -18.69
C MET A 135 -17.25 -1.32 -17.98
N THR A 136 -18.27 -0.57 -18.46
CA THR A 136 -18.71 0.65 -17.78
C THR A 136 -19.35 0.28 -16.45
N ARG A 137 -18.85 0.88 -15.39
CA ARG A 137 -19.37 0.69 -14.04
C ARG A 137 -19.96 1.99 -13.51
N THR A 138 -21.13 1.85 -12.94
CA THR A 138 -21.78 2.89 -12.16
C THR A 138 -21.65 2.51 -10.69
N PHE A 139 -21.00 3.35 -9.92
CA PHE A 139 -20.83 3.20 -8.49
C PHE A 139 -21.47 4.38 -7.78
N THR A 140 -22.32 4.10 -6.81
CA THR A 140 -23.01 5.13 -6.05
C THR A 140 -22.48 5.13 -4.62
N ASP A 141 -21.97 6.27 -4.19
CA ASP A 141 -21.59 6.54 -2.81
C ASP A 141 -22.45 7.66 -2.20
N ASN A 142 -22.05 8.16 -1.04
CA ASN A 142 -22.77 9.24 -0.37
C ASN A 142 -22.58 10.61 -1.07
N GLU A 143 -21.66 10.74 -2.00
CA GLU A 143 -21.34 11.97 -2.75
C GLU A 143 -22.05 12.00 -4.11
N GLY A 144 -22.59 10.85 -4.56
CA GLY A 144 -23.33 10.75 -5.81
C GLY A 144 -23.03 9.51 -6.64
N MET A 145 -23.42 9.58 -7.92
CA MET A 145 -23.22 8.52 -8.89
C MET A 145 -21.95 8.78 -9.71
N HIS A 146 -21.00 7.87 -9.63
CA HIS A 146 -19.75 7.91 -10.38
C HIS A 146 -19.75 6.84 -11.47
N THR A 147 -19.41 7.24 -12.69
CA THR A 147 -19.29 6.30 -13.82
C THR A 147 -17.84 6.28 -14.30
N TYR A 148 -17.26 5.08 -14.35
CA TYR A 148 -15.91 4.84 -14.84
C TYR A 148 -15.83 3.53 -15.61
N SER A 149 -14.83 3.39 -16.46
CA SER A 149 -14.67 2.21 -17.32
C SER A 149 -13.46 1.39 -16.88
N ILE A 150 -13.65 0.08 -16.75
CA ILE A 150 -12.60 -0.86 -16.39
C ILE A 150 -12.44 -1.85 -17.53
N GLU A 151 -11.26 -1.96 -18.05
CA GLU A 151 -10.89 -3.06 -18.92
C GLU A 151 -10.28 -4.17 -18.05
N PRO A 152 -10.94 -5.35 -17.89
CA PRO A 152 -10.49 -6.38 -16.95
C PRO A 152 -9.07 -6.87 -17.21
N ILE A 153 -8.69 -7.02 -18.48
CA ILE A 153 -7.35 -7.51 -18.87
C ILE A 153 -6.27 -6.52 -18.44
N THR A 154 -6.42 -5.23 -18.79
CA THR A 154 -5.48 -4.17 -18.38
C THR A 154 -5.45 -4.03 -16.86
N GLY A 155 -6.60 -4.14 -16.20
CA GLY A 155 -6.70 -4.13 -14.74
C GLY A 155 -5.92 -5.28 -14.11
N THR A 156 -6.07 -6.49 -14.63
CA THR A 156 -5.38 -7.69 -14.12
C THR A 156 -3.87 -7.59 -14.36
N ILE A 157 -3.42 -7.15 -15.54
CA ILE A 157 -1.98 -6.98 -15.82
C ILE A 157 -1.38 -5.89 -14.93
N ALA A 158 -2.03 -4.72 -14.81
CA ALA A 158 -1.56 -3.65 -13.96
C ALA A 158 -1.50 -4.08 -12.50
N SER A 159 -2.54 -4.77 -12.01
CA SER A 159 -2.57 -5.26 -10.63
C SER A 159 -1.56 -6.38 -10.38
N PHE A 160 -1.23 -7.21 -11.38
CA PHE A 160 -0.16 -8.21 -11.27
C PHE A 160 1.21 -7.53 -11.07
N ILE A 161 1.54 -6.54 -11.90
CA ILE A 161 2.79 -5.79 -11.80
C ILE A 161 2.88 -5.07 -10.44
N ILE A 162 1.80 -4.38 -10.06
CA ILE A 162 1.73 -3.67 -8.78
C ILE A 162 1.78 -4.65 -7.61
N GLY A 163 1.11 -5.78 -7.71
CA GLY A 163 1.16 -6.86 -6.74
C GLY A 163 2.57 -7.40 -6.55
N PHE A 164 3.30 -7.62 -7.66
CA PHE A 164 4.70 -8.05 -7.61
C PHE A 164 5.57 -7.07 -6.80
N PHE A 165 5.53 -5.78 -7.11
CA PHE A 165 6.27 -4.79 -6.33
C PHE A 165 5.76 -4.67 -4.90
N GLY A 166 4.46 -4.84 -4.70
CA GLY A 166 3.84 -4.86 -3.37
C GLY A 166 4.35 -5.99 -2.48
N GLY A 167 4.49 -7.18 -3.03
CA GLY A 167 5.07 -8.35 -2.35
C GLY A 167 6.58 -8.21 -2.16
N LEU A 168 7.29 -7.70 -3.18
CA LEU A 168 8.74 -7.51 -3.15
C LEU A 168 9.17 -6.54 -2.05
N PHE A 169 8.45 -5.43 -1.90
CA PHE A 169 8.81 -4.35 -0.98
C PHE A 169 7.99 -4.33 0.33
N GLY A 170 7.05 -5.24 0.52
CA GLY A 170 6.25 -5.30 1.74
C GLY A 170 5.27 -4.14 1.93
N ILE A 171 4.82 -3.54 0.83
CA ILE A 171 3.90 -2.40 0.85
C ILE A 171 2.44 -2.80 0.56
N GLY A 172 2.22 -4.09 0.29
CA GLY A 172 0.92 -4.63 -0.08
C GLY A 172 0.54 -4.39 -1.54
N GLY A 173 0.05 -5.43 -2.20
CA GLY A 173 -0.25 -5.39 -3.64
C GLY A 173 -1.35 -4.42 -4.08
N GLY A 174 -1.98 -3.72 -3.15
CA GLY A 174 -2.98 -2.68 -3.43
C GLY A 174 -2.47 -1.25 -3.27
N SER A 175 -1.32 -1.05 -2.60
CA SER A 175 -0.84 0.28 -2.21
C SER A 175 -0.64 1.23 -3.40
N LEU A 176 -0.09 0.71 -4.47
CA LEU A 176 0.21 1.48 -5.68
C LEU A 176 -0.96 1.48 -6.67
N MET A 177 -2.04 0.80 -6.29
CA MET A 177 -3.23 0.73 -7.14
C MET A 177 -4.04 2.03 -7.13
N VAL A 178 -3.89 2.86 -6.10
CA VAL A 178 -4.57 4.18 -6.05
C VAL A 178 -4.22 5.03 -7.27
N PRO A 179 -2.94 5.34 -7.57
CA PRO A 179 -2.60 6.08 -8.78
C PRO A 179 -3.01 5.36 -10.06
N ALA A 180 -2.87 4.04 -10.12
CA ALA A 180 -3.29 3.27 -11.28
C ALA A 180 -4.81 3.35 -11.51
N MET A 181 -5.63 3.19 -10.48
CA MET A 181 -7.10 3.34 -10.57
C MET A 181 -7.51 4.75 -11.02
N ILE A 182 -6.86 5.78 -10.51
CA ILE A 182 -7.18 7.17 -10.89
C ILE A 182 -6.76 7.45 -12.34
N MET A 183 -5.58 6.98 -12.77
CA MET A 183 -5.01 7.32 -14.08
C MET A 183 -5.53 6.44 -15.21
N LEU A 184 -5.67 5.13 -14.98
CA LEU A 184 -6.07 4.17 -16.02
C LEU A 184 -7.58 4.08 -16.17
N PHE A 185 -8.32 4.14 -15.04
CA PHE A 185 -9.75 3.87 -15.01
C PHE A 185 -10.59 5.08 -14.62
N ALA A 186 -9.97 6.23 -14.33
CA ALA A 186 -10.65 7.46 -13.89
C ALA A 186 -11.54 7.27 -12.64
N VAL A 187 -11.16 6.36 -11.75
CA VAL A 187 -11.86 6.12 -10.48
C VAL A 187 -11.72 7.35 -9.58
N PRO A 188 -12.80 7.83 -8.93
CA PRO A 188 -12.72 8.94 -7.99
C PRO A 188 -11.69 8.67 -6.88
N PRO A 189 -10.88 9.65 -6.45
CA PRO A 189 -9.78 9.43 -5.51
C PRO A 189 -10.21 8.78 -4.19
N HIS A 190 -11.33 9.17 -3.60
CA HIS A 190 -11.81 8.57 -2.35
C HIS A 190 -12.26 7.11 -2.52
N VAL A 191 -12.90 6.78 -3.66
CA VAL A 191 -13.27 5.40 -4.01
C VAL A 191 -12.02 4.57 -4.29
N ALA A 192 -11.03 5.15 -4.99
CA ALA A 192 -9.76 4.48 -5.27
C ALA A 192 -9.01 4.16 -3.97
N VAL A 193 -8.91 5.10 -3.03
CA VAL A 193 -8.30 4.88 -1.71
C VAL A 193 -9.05 3.80 -0.92
N ALA A 194 -10.37 3.88 -0.84
CA ALA A 194 -11.18 2.91 -0.11
C ALA A 194 -11.06 1.49 -0.70
N THR A 195 -11.11 1.38 -2.04
CA THR A 195 -10.99 0.10 -2.75
C THR A 195 -9.58 -0.47 -2.68
N SER A 196 -8.54 0.39 -2.69
CA SER A 196 -7.16 -0.06 -2.51
C SER A 196 -6.94 -0.69 -1.14
N MET A 197 -7.59 -0.19 -0.07
CA MET A 197 -7.45 -0.78 1.26
C MET A 197 -8.03 -2.20 1.33
N LEU A 198 -9.14 -2.48 0.63
CA LEU A 198 -9.65 -3.83 0.45
C LEU A 198 -8.62 -4.72 -0.29
N LEU A 199 -8.06 -4.19 -1.38
CA LEU A 199 -7.07 -4.91 -2.17
C LEU A 199 -5.78 -5.17 -1.35
N ILE A 200 -5.33 -4.20 -0.53
CA ILE A 200 -4.21 -4.36 0.39
C ILE A 200 -4.51 -5.49 1.38
N PHE A 201 -5.68 -5.49 2.00
CA PHE A 201 -6.08 -6.54 2.93
C PHE A 201 -5.97 -7.93 2.29
N LEU A 202 -6.60 -8.11 1.12
CA LEU A 202 -6.62 -9.40 0.42
C LEU A 202 -5.21 -9.82 -0.04
N SER A 203 -4.44 -8.90 -0.64
CA SER A 203 -3.09 -9.18 -1.11
C SER A 203 -2.10 -9.40 0.03
N ALA A 204 -2.27 -8.69 1.15
CA ALA A 204 -1.46 -8.89 2.34
C ALA A 204 -1.69 -10.27 2.98
N CYS A 205 -2.91 -10.80 2.97
CA CYS A 205 -3.16 -12.18 3.41
C CYS A 205 -2.33 -13.19 2.60
N VAL A 206 -2.29 -13.02 1.28
CA VAL A 206 -1.52 -13.90 0.38
C VAL A 206 -0.02 -13.70 0.56
N SER A 207 0.46 -12.45 0.57
CA SER A 207 1.87 -12.12 0.77
C SER A 207 2.37 -12.58 2.14
N SER A 208 1.59 -12.36 3.20
CA SER A 208 1.94 -12.79 4.56
C SER A 208 2.04 -14.31 4.67
N ALA A 209 1.11 -15.04 4.06
CA ALA A 209 1.19 -16.51 4.03
C ALA A 209 2.51 -16.95 3.38
N THR A 210 2.93 -16.31 2.29
CA THR A 210 4.22 -16.59 1.64
C THR A 210 5.39 -16.24 2.57
N HIS A 211 5.41 -15.08 3.22
CA HIS A 211 6.50 -14.69 4.12
C HIS A 211 6.55 -15.56 5.39
N VAL A 212 5.42 -16.01 5.92
CA VAL A 212 5.36 -16.95 7.05
C VAL A 212 6.00 -18.29 6.66
N THR A 213 5.69 -18.84 5.49
CA THR A 213 6.30 -20.07 5.02
C THR A 213 7.80 -19.94 4.77
N LEU A 214 8.28 -18.71 4.49
CA LEU A 214 9.69 -18.40 4.29
C LEU A 214 10.43 -18.10 5.61
N GLY A 215 9.74 -18.06 6.76
CA GLY A 215 10.33 -17.70 8.05
C GLY A 215 10.70 -16.22 8.20
N ASN A 216 10.14 -15.36 7.37
CA ASN A 216 10.49 -13.94 7.29
C ASN A 216 9.60 -13.04 8.16
N VAL A 217 9.13 -13.49 9.31
CA VAL A 217 8.24 -12.70 10.17
C VAL A 217 8.81 -12.63 11.59
N ASP A 218 9.03 -11.41 12.06
CA ASP A 218 9.25 -11.16 13.48
C ASP A 218 7.90 -10.97 14.17
N TRP A 219 7.49 -12.00 14.92
CA TRP A 219 6.19 -12.02 15.60
C TRP A 219 6.10 -11.05 16.78
N ILE A 220 7.24 -10.70 17.39
CA ILE A 220 7.28 -9.77 18.53
C ILE A 220 7.03 -8.35 18.01
N TYR A 221 7.76 -7.94 16.97
CA TYR A 221 7.55 -6.64 16.35
C TYR A 221 6.15 -6.52 15.74
N ALA A 222 5.65 -7.59 15.10
CA ALA A 222 4.29 -7.63 14.60
C ALA A 222 3.25 -7.43 15.71
N ALA A 223 3.37 -8.13 16.83
CA ALA A 223 2.44 -8.05 17.95
C ALA A 223 2.37 -6.64 18.57
N VAL A 224 3.50 -5.92 18.62
CA VAL A 224 3.55 -4.56 19.16
C VAL A 224 3.02 -3.52 18.18
N LEU A 225 3.30 -3.68 16.89
CA LEU A 225 2.84 -2.75 15.85
C LEU A 225 1.34 -2.87 15.56
N VAL A 226 0.76 -4.06 15.68
CA VAL A 226 -0.64 -4.37 15.35
C VAL A 226 -1.67 -3.51 16.09
N PRO A 227 -1.63 -3.31 17.42
CA PRO A 227 -2.59 -2.44 18.10
C PRO A 227 -2.54 -1.01 17.60
N GLY A 228 -1.33 -0.44 17.43
CA GLY A 228 -1.15 0.89 16.85
C GLY A 228 -1.73 0.98 15.45
N ALA A 229 -1.44 -0.02 14.61
CA ALA A 229 -1.93 -0.09 13.24
C ALA A 229 -3.47 -0.17 13.14
N TRP A 230 -4.12 -0.92 14.04
CA TRP A 230 -5.58 -1.01 14.08
C TRP A 230 -6.26 0.34 14.33
N PHE A 231 -5.82 1.06 15.35
CA PHE A 231 -6.38 2.38 15.69
C PHE A 231 -5.95 3.45 14.67
N GLY A 232 -4.68 3.42 14.23
CA GLY A 232 -4.17 4.32 13.20
C GLY A 232 -4.96 4.22 11.90
N ALA A 233 -5.25 2.99 11.44
CA ALA A 233 -6.01 2.76 10.23
C ALA A 233 -7.43 3.35 10.29
N LYS A 234 -8.13 3.22 11.42
CA LYS A 234 -9.45 3.84 11.63
C LYS A 234 -9.35 5.37 11.59
N LEU A 235 -8.34 5.92 12.26
CA LEU A 235 -8.10 7.37 12.28
C LEU A 235 -7.81 7.88 10.86
N GLY A 236 -6.96 7.21 10.09
CA GLY A 236 -6.64 7.57 8.71
C GLY A 236 -7.85 7.53 7.77
N ALA A 237 -8.68 6.50 7.88
CA ALA A 237 -9.92 6.38 7.10
C ALA A 237 -10.95 7.47 7.48
N TRP A 238 -11.03 7.84 8.75
CA TRP A 238 -11.87 8.94 9.22
C TRP A 238 -11.37 10.30 8.73
N LEU A 239 -10.06 10.53 8.75
CA LEU A 239 -9.44 11.76 8.23
C LEU A 239 -9.63 11.88 6.71
N ASN A 240 -9.51 10.77 5.95
CA ASN A 240 -9.71 10.77 4.50
C ASN A 240 -11.09 11.31 4.11
N ALA A 241 -12.13 10.99 4.90
CA ALA A 241 -13.49 11.48 4.64
C ALA A 241 -13.65 13.01 4.84
N ARG A 242 -12.70 13.66 5.50
CA ARG A 242 -12.74 15.09 5.85
C ARG A 242 -11.76 15.95 5.07
N ILE A 243 -10.82 15.31 4.37
CA ILE A 243 -9.74 15.99 3.63
C ILE A 243 -10.06 16.00 2.15
N ALA A 244 -9.81 17.13 1.48
CA ALA A 244 -10.02 17.25 0.05
C ALA A 244 -9.11 16.29 -0.75
N SER A 245 -9.63 15.67 -1.82
CA SER A 245 -8.91 14.71 -2.67
C SER A 245 -7.53 15.23 -3.15
N LYS A 246 -7.41 16.53 -3.42
CA LYS A 246 -6.13 17.15 -3.82
C LYS A 246 -5.07 17.06 -2.73
N THR A 247 -5.48 17.25 -1.48
CA THR A 247 -4.60 17.17 -0.30
C THR A 247 -4.14 15.73 -0.07
N VAL A 248 -5.03 14.75 -0.24
CA VAL A 248 -4.69 13.32 -0.15
C VAL A 248 -3.59 12.97 -1.15
N VAL A 249 -3.74 13.37 -2.42
CA VAL A 249 -2.74 13.12 -3.46
C VAL A 249 -1.42 13.86 -3.17
N LEU A 250 -1.48 15.08 -2.63
CA LEU A 250 -0.27 15.83 -2.26
C LEU A 250 0.49 15.14 -1.12
N LEU A 251 -0.21 14.72 -0.06
CA LEU A 251 0.38 13.98 1.06
C LEU A 251 1.03 12.68 0.59
N LEU A 252 0.34 11.94 -0.29
CA LEU A 252 0.89 10.74 -0.90
C LEU A 252 2.24 11.01 -1.58
N ARG A 253 2.32 12.05 -2.41
CA ARG A 253 3.56 12.43 -3.10
C ARG A 253 4.68 12.78 -2.13
N LEU A 254 4.39 13.59 -1.13
CA LEU A 254 5.39 14.00 -0.14
C LEU A 254 5.98 12.78 0.60
N VAL A 255 5.14 11.85 1.03
CA VAL A 255 5.60 10.61 1.68
C VAL A 255 6.48 9.80 0.73
N LEU A 256 6.06 9.61 -0.53
CA LEU A 256 6.82 8.84 -1.52
C LEU A 256 8.19 9.47 -1.81
N ILE A 257 8.26 10.79 -1.95
CA ILE A 257 9.53 11.49 -2.21
C ILE A 257 10.45 11.41 -0.99
N LEU A 258 9.96 11.78 0.19
CA LEU A 258 10.79 11.84 1.39
C LEU A 258 11.38 10.47 1.73
N VAL A 259 10.54 9.43 1.76
CA VAL A 259 11.00 8.08 2.06
C VAL A 259 11.87 7.54 0.92
N GLY A 260 11.49 7.78 -0.33
CA GLY A 260 12.23 7.31 -1.50
C GLY A 260 13.64 7.88 -1.59
N VAL A 261 13.80 9.20 -1.42
CA VAL A 261 15.13 9.85 -1.41
C VAL A 261 16.00 9.31 -0.28
N ARG A 262 15.43 9.13 0.90
CA ARG A 262 16.18 8.56 2.04
C ARG A 262 16.65 7.13 1.78
N LEU A 263 15.79 6.28 1.20
CA LEU A 263 16.15 4.90 0.87
C LEU A 263 17.22 4.83 -0.23
N ILE A 264 17.17 5.71 -1.23
CA ILE A 264 18.22 5.80 -2.26
C ILE A 264 19.55 6.17 -1.59
N TRP A 265 19.53 7.16 -0.71
CA TRP A 265 20.73 7.56 0.02
C TRP A 265 21.32 6.39 0.82
N GLN A 266 20.47 5.64 1.53
CA GLN A 266 20.88 4.46 2.32
C GLN A 266 21.39 3.31 1.44
N GLY A 267 20.88 3.14 0.23
CA GLY A 267 21.31 2.08 -0.69
C GLY A 267 22.57 2.39 -1.48
N ILE A 268 23.08 3.65 -1.43
CA ILE A 268 24.31 4.06 -2.10
C ILE A 268 25.48 4.13 -1.11
N HIS A 269 25.23 4.37 0.16
CA HIS A 269 26.21 4.56 1.24
C HIS A 269 26.08 3.49 2.32
#